data_2700d1947cffb0e166c31e6567c79f4e
#
_entry.id   2700d1947cffb0e166c31e6567c79f4e
#
_cell.length_a   1.000
_cell.length_b   1.000
_cell.length_c   1.000
_cell.angle_alpha   90.00
_cell.angle_beta   90.00
_cell.angle_gamma   90.00
#
_symmetry.space_group_name_H-M   'P 1'
#
loop_
_entity.id
_entity.type
_entity.pdbx_description
1 polymer ?
#
loop_
_entity_poly.entity_id
_entity_poly.type
_entity_poly.pdbx_seq_one_letter_code
_entity_poly.pdbx_strand_id
1 'polypeptide(L)'
;MNELTADDLQLWRGEQHVLRGIGVTVAAGQCLQITGANGAGKTTLLRALCGLVPLEAGRICWRGRDIAEDVAAFHGELNYLAHDNGLKADLTATENLRYAAALRRRVAAQDIAAALARTGVAEAADQLLRHLSAGQRRRVALARLTLTGGSLWILDEPASNLDASGHVLLLELIGSHLQAGGVAVVATHRALELPAAQLLSLTLQ
;
A
#
# COMPACT_ATOMS: atom_id res chain seq x y z
N MET A 1 2.76 -20.69 0.86
CA MET A 1 2.63 -20.63 -0.63
C MET A 1 3.07 -19.25 -1.04
N ASN A 2 3.85 -19.10 -2.11
CA ASN A 2 4.26 -17.77 -2.60
C ASN A 2 3.04 -17.08 -3.21
N GLU A 3 2.74 -15.88 -2.73
CA GLU A 3 1.57 -15.11 -3.19
C GLU A 3 1.97 -14.07 -4.23
N LEU A 4 3.04 -13.30 -3.97
CA LEU A 4 3.60 -12.31 -4.90
C LEU A 4 4.98 -12.78 -5.35
N THR A 5 5.19 -12.91 -6.65
CA THR A 5 6.51 -13.15 -7.24
C THR A 5 6.78 -12.12 -8.34
N ALA A 6 8.03 -11.73 -8.42
CA ALA A 6 8.53 -10.90 -9.51
C ALA A 6 9.89 -11.46 -9.93
N ASP A 7 10.06 -11.70 -11.21
CA ASP A 7 11.22 -12.36 -11.78
C ASP A 7 11.88 -11.43 -12.81
N ASP A 8 13.16 -11.12 -12.59
CA ASP A 8 14.04 -10.37 -13.49
C ASP A 8 13.42 -9.06 -14.03
N LEU A 9 12.87 -8.24 -13.14
CA LEU A 9 12.24 -6.99 -13.54
C LEU A 9 13.26 -6.02 -14.12
N GLN A 10 13.05 -5.60 -15.38
CA GLN A 10 13.86 -4.62 -16.09
C GLN A 10 12.98 -3.41 -16.44
N LEU A 11 13.43 -2.20 -16.04
CA LEU A 11 12.68 -0.98 -16.32
C LEU A 11 13.63 0.20 -16.50
N TRP A 12 13.39 0.95 -17.58
CA TRP A 12 14.13 2.16 -17.92
C TRP A 12 13.25 3.40 -17.80
N ARG A 13 13.86 4.53 -17.49
CA ARG A 13 13.25 5.86 -17.58
C ARG A 13 14.13 6.74 -18.43
N GLY A 14 13.77 6.95 -19.67
CA GLY A 14 14.66 7.53 -20.66
C GLY A 14 15.91 6.68 -20.78
N GLU A 15 17.08 7.27 -20.57
CA GLU A 15 18.37 6.55 -20.62
C GLU A 15 18.76 5.88 -19.30
N GLN A 16 18.02 6.11 -18.23
CA GLN A 16 18.33 5.56 -16.91
C GLN A 16 17.71 4.17 -16.71
N HIS A 17 18.55 3.15 -16.50
CA HIS A 17 18.13 1.82 -16.10
C HIS A 17 17.80 1.82 -14.60
N VAL A 18 16.52 1.88 -14.26
CA VAL A 18 16.02 2.07 -12.89
C VAL A 18 15.86 0.74 -12.15
N LEU A 19 15.27 -0.28 -12.80
CA LEU A 19 15.19 -1.63 -12.24
C LEU A 19 16.08 -2.55 -13.05
N ARG A 20 17.00 -3.23 -12.37
CA ARG A 20 18.06 -4.03 -12.99
C ARG A 20 18.01 -5.45 -12.50
N GLY A 21 17.13 -6.28 -13.11
CA GLY A 21 17.03 -7.68 -12.75
C GLY A 21 16.47 -7.91 -11.35
N ILE A 22 15.47 -7.11 -10.94
CA ILE A 22 14.90 -7.22 -9.60
C ILE A 22 14.04 -8.49 -9.51
N GLY A 23 14.39 -9.38 -8.56
CA GLY A 23 13.60 -10.54 -8.19
C GLY A 23 13.08 -10.42 -6.76
N VAL A 24 11.81 -10.75 -6.53
CA VAL A 24 11.21 -10.81 -5.19
C VAL A 24 10.21 -11.96 -5.10
N THR A 25 10.12 -12.55 -3.91
CA THR A 25 9.12 -13.57 -3.59
C THR A 25 8.59 -13.29 -2.19
N VAL A 26 7.28 -13.14 -2.06
CA VAL A 26 6.62 -12.85 -0.78
C VAL A 26 5.49 -13.85 -0.59
N ALA A 27 5.50 -14.52 0.57
CA ALA A 27 4.46 -15.48 0.93
C ALA A 27 3.32 -14.81 1.72
N ALA A 28 2.20 -15.54 1.86
CA ALA A 28 1.10 -15.13 2.74
C ALA A 28 1.62 -14.84 4.15
N GLY A 29 1.15 -13.76 4.77
CA GLY A 29 1.56 -13.33 6.10
C GLY A 29 2.91 -12.65 6.17
N GLN A 30 3.54 -12.33 5.03
CA GLN A 30 4.84 -11.65 4.98
C GLN A 30 4.74 -10.21 4.47
N CYS A 31 5.67 -9.39 4.95
CA CYS A 31 5.90 -8.02 4.52
C CYS A 31 7.28 -7.92 3.87
N LEU A 32 7.34 -7.39 2.65
CA LEU A 32 8.59 -6.99 2.01
C LEU A 32 8.85 -5.50 2.28
N GLN A 33 9.89 -5.21 3.06
CA GLN A 33 10.39 -3.85 3.22
C GLN A 33 11.38 -3.51 2.11
N ILE A 34 11.13 -2.43 1.38
CA ILE A 34 12.02 -1.89 0.36
C ILE A 34 12.71 -0.65 0.91
N THR A 35 14.03 -0.68 0.92
CA THR A 35 14.89 0.44 1.35
C THR A 35 15.78 0.91 0.20
N GLY A 36 16.46 2.02 0.38
CA GLY A 36 17.41 2.59 -0.61
C GLY A 36 17.36 4.10 -0.60
N ALA A 37 18.35 4.73 -1.23
CA ALA A 37 18.46 6.19 -1.34
C ALA A 37 17.25 6.82 -2.05
N ASN A 38 17.09 8.14 -1.92
CA ASN A 38 16.12 8.87 -2.75
C ASN A 38 16.55 8.77 -4.22
N GLY A 39 15.58 8.47 -5.09
CA GLY A 39 15.85 8.23 -6.51
C GLY A 39 16.28 6.80 -6.88
N ALA A 40 16.52 5.89 -5.92
CA ALA A 40 16.92 4.50 -6.18
C ALA A 40 15.84 3.64 -6.88
N GLY A 41 14.67 4.21 -7.19
CA GLY A 41 13.62 3.47 -7.91
C GLY A 41 12.56 2.82 -7.05
N LYS A 42 12.51 3.05 -5.71
CA LYS A 42 11.52 2.45 -4.80
C LYS A 42 10.08 2.63 -5.29
N THR A 43 9.64 3.87 -5.52
CA THR A 43 8.30 4.18 -6.06
C THR A 43 8.08 3.55 -7.44
N THR A 44 9.13 3.47 -8.28
CA THR A 44 9.05 2.83 -9.59
C THR A 44 8.80 1.34 -9.45
N LEU A 45 9.53 0.66 -8.55
CA LEU A 45 9.29 -0.75 -8.25
C LEU A 45 7.87 -0.99 -7.70
N LEU A 46 7.41 -0.17 -6.74
CA LEU A 46 6.04 -0.29 -6.23
C LEU A 46 5.00 -0.13 -7.34
N ARG A 47 5.19 0.85 -8.25
CA ARG A 47 4.29 1.05 -9.38
C ARG A 47 4.33 -0.10 -10.38
N ALA A 48 5.50 -0.70 -10.61
CA ALA A 48 5.63 -1.90 -11.43
C ALA A 48 4.87 -3.08 -10.79
N LEU A 49 5.06 -3.31 -9.50
CA LEU A 49 4.34 -4.35 -8.75
C LEU A 49 2.81 -4.13 -8.71
N CYS A 50 2.35 -2.89 -8.88
CA CYS A 50 0.93 -2.57 -9.06
C CYS A 50 0.42 -2.75 -10.50
N GLY A 51 1.29 -3.04 -11.48
CA GLY A 51 0.94 -3.04 -12.91
C GLY A 51 0.64 -1.64 -13.47
N LEU A 52 1.11 -0.56 -12.80
CA LEU A 52 0.86 0.83 -13.19
C LEU A 52 1.92 1.39 -14.15
N VAL A 53 3.02 0.70 -14.34
CA VAL A 53 4.06 1.03 -15.31
C VAL A 53 4.46 -0.25 -16.05
N PRO A 54 4.64 -0.18 -17.37
CA PRO A 54 5.10 -1.34 -18.15
C PRO A 54 6.54 -1.68 -17.80
N LEU A 55 6.87 -2.96 -17.90
CA LEU A 55 8.23 -3.48 -17.81
C LEU A 55 8.78 -3.65 -19.22
N GLU A 56 10.09 -3.47 -19.43
CA GLU A 56 10.77 -3.87 -20.65
C GLU A 56 11.05 -5.38 -20.68
N ALA A 57 11.31 -5.97 -19.51
CA ALA A 57 11.44 -7.41 -19.36
C ALA A 57 11.12 -7.84 -17.93
N GLY A 58 10.93 -9.15 -17.74
CA GLY A 58 10.54 -9.74 -16.47
C GLY A 58 9.04 -9.95 -16.38
N ARG A 59 8.62 -10.51 -15.25
CA ARG A 59 7.22 -10.89 -15.01
C ARG A 59 6.85 -10.72 -13.56
N ILE A 60 5.59 -10.32 -13.31
CA ILE A 60 5.02 -10.23 -11.97
C ILE A 60 3.81 -11.16 -11.91
N CYS A 61 3.78 -12.03 -10.91
CA CYS A 61 2.64 -12.93 -10.70
C CYS A 61 2.03 -12.70 -9.30
N TRP A 62 0.72 -12.74 -9.25
CA TRP A 62 -0.07 -12.77 -8.03
C TRP A 62 -0.78 -14.14 -7.96
N ARG A 63 -0.50 -14.90 -6.89
CA ARG A 63 -1.03 -16.27 -6.70
C ARG A 63 -0.80 -17.18 -7.90
N GLY A 64 0.40 -17.07 -8.49
CA GLY A 64 0.82 -17.89 -9.63
C GLY A 64 0.25 -17.48 -10.99
N ARG A 65 -0.54 -16.40 -11.06
CA ARG A 65 -1.05 -15.83 -12.32
C ARG A 65 -0.31 -14.55 -12.66
N ASP A 66 0.05 -14.38 -13.92
CA ASP A 66 0.62 -13.12 -14.38
C ASP A 66 -0.40 -12.00 -14.20
N ILE A 67 0.01 -10.88 -13.58
CA ILE A 67 -0.89 -9.74 -13.33
C ILE A 67 -1.38 -9.09 -14.62
N ALA A 68 -0.67 -9.28 -15.74
CA ALA A 68 -1.05 -8.75 -17.05
C ALA A 68 -2.18 -9.57 -17.72
N GLU A 69 -2.41 -10.82 -17.31
CA GLU A 69 -3.48 -11.66 -17.87
C GLU A 69 -4.88 -11.18 -17.49
N ASP A 70 -5.05 -10.70 -16.24
CA ASP A 70 -6.32 -10.15 -15.76
C ASP A 70 -6.05 -9.02 -14.76
N VAL A 71 -5.76 -7.85 -15.30
CA VAL A 71 -5.46 -6.63 -14.53
C VAL A 71 -6.62 -6.23 -13.62
N ALA A 72 -7.87 -6.45 -14.04
CA ALA A 72 -9.04 -6.08 -13.26
C ALA A 72 -9.20 -6.96 -12.02
N ALA A 73 -9.03 -8.29 -12.16
CA ALA A 73 -9.05 -9.21 -11.04
C ALA A 73 -7.88 -8.93 -10.07
N PHE A 74 -6.67 -8.69 -10.59
CA PHE A 74 -5.51 -8.32 -9.78
C PHE A 74 -5.75 -7.03 -8.99
N HIS A 75 -6.24 -5.98 -9.63
CA HIS A 75 -6.56 -4.72 -8.96
C HIS A 75 -7.70 -4.85 -7.94
N GLY A 76 -8.58 -5.84 -8.07
CA GLY A 76 -9.56 -6.21 -7.06
C GLY A 76 -8.93 -6.65 -5.73
N GLU A 77 -7.77 -7.29 -5.79
CA GLU A 77 -7.01 -7.81 -4.64
C GLU A 77 -5.99 -6.79 -4.10
N LEU A 78 -5.66 -5.75 -4.87
CA LEU A 78 -4.60 -4.78 -4.56
C LEU A 78 -5.14 -3.55 -3.82
N ASN A 79 -4.48 -3.15 -2.73
CA ASN A 79 -4.60 -1.82 -2.15
C ASN A 79 -3.26 -1.08 -2.31
N TYR A 80 -3.26 0.00 -3.06
CA TYR A 80 -2.11 0.87 -3.23
C TYR A 80 -2.27 2.19 -2.45
N LEU A 81 -1.34 2.46 -1.55
CA LEU A 81 -1.17 3.75 -0.88
C LEU A 81 0.09 4.40 -1.41
N ALA A 82 -0.07 5.34 -2.32
CA ALA A 82 1.01 6.14 -2.87
C ALA A 82 1.55 7.15 -1.84
N HIS A 83 2.63 7.82 -2.19
CA HIS A 83 3.14 8.96 -1.41
C HIS A 83 2.05 10.04 -1.24
N ASP A 84 1.32 10.35 -2.30
CA ASP A 84 0.07 11.13 -2.21
C ASP A 84 -1.07 10.21 -1.75
N ASN A 85 -1.89 10.70 -0.83
CA ASN A 85 -2.97 9.95 -0.21
C ASN A 85 -4.09 9.52 -1.18
N GLY A 86 -4.19 10.15 -2.37
CA GLY A 86 -5.24 9.88 -3.35
C GLY A 86 -6.64 10.17 -2.81
N LEU A 87 -6.77 11.20 -1.96
CA LEU A 87 -8.02 11.65 -1.35
C LEU A 87 -8.53 12.92 -2.05
N LYS A 88 -9.85 13.07 -2.10
CA LYS A 88 -10.51 14.23 -2.69
C LYS A 88 -10.64 15.35 -1.66
N ALA A 89 -9.99 16.48 -1.89
CA ALA A 89 -9.90 17.61 -0.96
C ALA A 89 -11.27 18.23 -0.60
N ASP A 90 -12.21 18.22 -1.56
CA ASP A 90 -13.55 18.81 -1.44
C ASP A 90 -14.62 17.85 -0.91
N LEU A 91 -14.23 16.64 -0.53
CA LEU A 91 -15.08 15.68 0.16
C LEU A 91 -14.69 15.59 1.63
N THR A 92 -15.65 15.26 2.50
CA THR A 92 -15.38 14.94 3.90
C THR A 92 -14.61 13.62 4.05
N ALA A 93 -14.09 13.32 5.24
CA ALA A 93 -13.44 12.05 5.51
C ALA A 93 -14.40 10.88 5.26
N THR A 94 -15.65 10.97 5.77
CA THR A 94 -16.70 9.97 5.54
C THR A 94 -17.01 9.78 4.07
N GLU A 95 -17.17 10.85 3.29
CA GLU A 95 -17.46 10.79 1.86
C GLU A 95 -16.31 10.18 1.05
N ASN A 96 -15.06 10.52 1.38
CA ASN A 96 -13.88 9.91 0.76
C ASN A 96 -13.86 8.38 0.95
N LEU A 97 -14.11 7.93 2.18
CA LEU A 97 -14.14 6.47 2.47
C LEU A 97 -15.32 5.79 1.79
N ARG A 98 -16.51 6.42 1.79
CA ARG A 98 -17.69 5.90 1.09
C ARG A 98 -17.44 5.79 -0.41
N TYR A 99 -16.85 6.82 -1.03
CA TYR A 99 -16.50 6.81 -2.44
C TYR A 99 -15.52 5.69 -2.78
N ALA A 100 -14.43 5.56 -2.00
CA ALA A 100 -13.44 4.52 -2.23
C ALA A 100 -14.00 3.10 -2.05
N ALA A 101 -14.83 2.90 -1.04
CA ALA A 101 -15.49 1.62 -0.79
C ALA A 101 -16.48 1.25 -1.91
N ALA A 102 -17.28 2.22 -2.38
CA ALA A 102 -18.29 1.98 -3.42
C ALA A 102 -17.69 1.48 -4.75
N LEU A 103 -16.42 1.79 -5.03
CA LEU A 103 -15.71 1.28 -6.21
C LEU A 103 -15.34 -0.21 -6.10
N ARG A 104 -15.44 -0.81 -4.92
CA ARG A 104 -14.97 -2.18 -4.66
C ARG A 104 -16.03 -3.08 -4.05
N ARG A 105 -16.74 -2.60 -3.03
CA ARG A 105 -17.76 -3.35 -2.32
C ARG A 105 -18.75 -2.43 -1.60
N ARG A 106 -19.91 -2.95 -1.27
CA ARG A 106 -20.82 -2.24 -0.37
C ARG A 106 -20.25 -2.28 1.06
N VAL A 107 -20.21 -1.10 1.69
CA VAL A 107 -19.75 -0.92 3.07
C VAL A 107 -20.83 -0.18 3.83
N ALA A 108 -21.17 -0.64 5.03
CA ALA A 108 -22.16 0.02 5.86
C ALA A 108 -21.57 1.30 6.48
N ALA A 109 -22.43 2.27 6.82
CA ALA A 109 -22.01 3.51 7.45
C ALA A 109 -21.27 3.28 8.78
N GLN A 110 -21.68 2.27 9.53
CA GLN A 110 -21.03 1.86 10.79
C GLN A 110 -19.58 1.39 10.59
N ASP A 111 -19.28 0.72 9.46
CA ASP A 111 -17.92 0.24 9.17
C ASP A 111 -17.00 1.42 8.84
N ILE A 112 -17.53 2.44 8.14
CA ILE A 112 -16.79 3.69 7.87
C ILE A 112 -16.48 4.41 9.18
N ALA A 113 -17.48 4.55 10.06
CA ALA A 113 -17.29 5.19 11.36
C ALA A 113 -16.26 4.42 12.22
N ALA A 114 -16.34 3.08 12.24
CA ALA A 114 -15.38 2.24 12.94
C ALA A 114 -13.95 2.37 12.40
N ALA A 115 -13.78 2.46 11.06
CA ALA A 115 -12.47 2.67 10.44
C ALA A 115 -11.87 4.04 10.79
N LEU A 116 -12.68 5.11 10.79
CA LEU A 116 -12.25 6.44 11.22
C LEU A 116 -11.88 6.47 12.70
N ALA A 117 -12.67 5.81 13.54
CA ALA A 117 -12.37 5.69 14.98
C ALA A 117 -11.07 4.90 15.22
N ARG A 118 -10.90 3.76 14.54
CA ARG A 118 -9.68 2.95 14.64
C ARG A 118 -8.42 3.72 14.24
N THR A 119 -8.52 4.64 13.29
CA THR A 119 -7.37 5.46 12.85
C THR A 119 -7.25 6.80 13.59
N GLY A 120 -8.09 7.05 14.60
CA GLY A 120 -8.01 8.23 15.46
C GLY A 120 -8.42 9.52 14.76
N VAL A 121 -9.36 9.46 13.81
CA VAL A 121 -9.88 10.64 13.08
C VAL A 121 -11.41 10.70 13.05
N ALA A 122 -12.06 10.06 14.02
CA ALA A 122 -13.54 10.06 14.12
C ALA A 122 -14.11 11.49 14.26
N GLU A 123 -13.45 12.38 15.03
CA GLU A 123 -13.89 13.77 15.24
C GLU A 123 -13.81 14.61 13.95
N ALA A 124 -13.04 14.15 12.97
CA ALA A 124 -12.89 14.80 11.66
C ALA A 124 -13.77 14.19 10.58
N ALA A 125 -14.68 13.26 10.92
CA ALA A 125 -15.49 12.50 9.98
C ALA A 125 -16.23 13.36 8.94
N ASP A 126 -16.82 14.46 9.40
CA ASP A 126 -17.63 15.38 8.57
C ASP A 126 -16.87 16.64 8.14
N GLN A 127 -15.56 16.71 8.41
CA GLN A 127 -14.73 17.81 7.94
C GLN A 127 -14.20 17.54 6.52
N LEU A 128 -14.17 18.59 5.71
CA LEU A 128 -13.56 18.53 4.36
C LEU A 128 -12.07 18.25 4.46
N LEU A 129 -11.56 17.38 3.61
CA LEU A 129 -10.15 16.93 3.67
C LEU A 129 -9.15 18.08 3.54
N ARG A 130 -9.50 19.16 2.81
CA ARG A 130 -8.66 20.36 2.69
C ARG A 130 -8.42 21.08 4.03
N HIS A 131 -9.32 20.91 5.00
CA HIS A 131 -9.19 21.52 6.35
C HIS A 131 -8.43 20.65 7.34
N LEU A 132 -8.15 19.40 6.99
CA LEU A 132 -7.42 18.48 7.84
C LEU A 132 -5.91 18.70 7.75
N SER A 133 -5.20 18.43 8.85
CA SER A 133 -3.73 18.37 8.85
C SER A 133 -3.21 17.24 7.93
N ALA A 134 -1.94 17.32 7.55
CA ALA A 134 -1.31 16.25 6.75
C ALA A 134 -1.39 14.88 7.45
N GLY A 135 -1.19 14.86 8.78
CA GLY A 135 -1.31 13.64 9.58
C GLY A 135 -2.73 13.08 9.61
N GLN A 136 -3.74 13.95 9.80
CA GLN A 136 -5.13 13.51 9.75
C GLN A 136 -5.51 12.96 8.37
N ARG A 137 -5.11 13.61 7.28
CA ARG A 137 -5.30 13.08 5.92
C ARG A 137 -4.63 11.72 5.75
N ARG A 138 -3.41 11.53 6.29
CA ARG A 138 -2.72 10.24 6.24
C ARG A 138 -3.49 9.16 7.01
N ARG A 139 -4.03 9.48 8.19
CA ARG A 139 -4.88 8.56 8.97
C ARG A 139 -6.18 8.20 8.24
N VAL A 140 -6.82 9.12 7.52
CA VAL A 140 -7.98 8.83 6.64
C VAL A 140 -7.57 7.86 5.51
N ALA A 141 -6.39 8.06 4.91
CA ALA A 141 -5.88 7.15 3.88
C ALA A 141 -5.60 5.74 4.44
N LEU A 142 -5.12 5.62 5.68
CA LEU A 142 -4.98 4.34 6.38
C LEU A 142 -6.36 3.69 6.66
N ALA A 143 -7.37 4.47 7.09
CA ALA A 143 -8.73 3.97 7.25
C ALA A 143 -9.28 3.36 5.95
N ARG A 144 -8.98 3.95 4.80
CA ARG A 144 -9.35 3.42 3.50
C ARG A 144 -8.80 2.01 3.26
N LEU A 145 -7.54 1.73 3.63
CA LEU A 145 -6.95 0.39 3.46
C LEU A 145 -7.75 -0.69 4.19
N THR A 146 -8.24 -0.39 5.39
CA THR A 146 -9.01 -1.36 6.19
C THR A 146 -10.41 -1.61 5.64
N LEU A 147 -10.98 -0.65 4.90
CA LEU A 147 -12.33 -0.72 4.36
C LEU A 147 -12.42 -1.37 2.99
N THR A 148 -11.43 -1.16 2.15
CA THR A 148 -11.52 -1.55 0.73
C THR A 148 -11.24 -3.04 0.49
N GLY A 149 -10.82 -3.79 1.50
CA GLY A 149 -10.43 -5.20 1.34
C GLY A 149 -9.11 -5.31 0.57
N GLY A 150 -8.88 -6.46 -0.04
CA GLY A 150 -7.65 -6.72 -0.81
C GLY A 150 -6.60 -7.43 0.03
N SER A 151 -6.02 -8.47 -0.56
CA SER A 151 -5.04 -9.35 0.11
C SER A 151 -3.61 -8.85 -0.07
N LEU A 152 -3.37 -7.93 -1.02
CA LEU A 152 -2.07 -7.31 -1.28
C LEU A 152 -2.11 -5.82 -0.96
N TRP A 153 -1.26 -5.39 -0.01
CA TRP A 153 -1.02 -3.98 0.28
C TRP A 153 0.33 -3.54 -0.26
N ILE A 154 0.34 -2.51 -1.11
CA ILE A 154 1.55 -1.85 -1.59
C ILE A 154 1.55 -0.42 -1.07
N LEU A 155 2.54 -0.07 -0.24
CA LEU A 155 2.56 1.17 0.53
C LEU A 155 3.84 1.95 0.27
N ASP A 156 3.70 3.18 -0.20
CA ASP A 156 4.83 4.09 -0.47
C ASP A 156 4.94 5.13 0.64
N GLU A 157 6.00 5.04 1.45
CA GLU A 157 6.29 5.90 2.61
C GLU A 157 5.05 6.06 3.53
N PRO A 158 4.40 4.96 3.99
CA PRO A 158 3.12 5.06 4.68
C PRO A 158 3.18 5.81 6.01
N ALA A 159 4.35 5.91 6.64
CA ALA A 159 4.57 6.62 7.89
C ALA A 159 4.75 8.14 7.72
N SER A 160 4.80 8.66 6.48
CA SER A 160 4.95 10.09 6.22
C SER A 160 3.84 10.90 6.89
N ASN A 161 4.21 12.00 7.56
CA ASN A 161 3.32 12.89 8.30
C ASN A 161 2.61 12.27 9.51
N LEU A 162 2.97 11.06 9.93
CA LEU A 162 2.47 10.45 11.15
C LEU A 162 3.37 10.79 12.34
N ASP A 163 2.74 11.06 13.46
CA ASP A 163 3.37 11.14 14.79
C ASP A 163 3.70 9.72 15.32
N ALA A 164 4.28 9.64 16.52
CA ALA A 164 4.64 8.37 17.13
C ALA A 164 3.42 7.44 17.28
N SER A 165 2.27 7.97 17.68
CA SER A 165 1.03 7.19 17.83
C SER A 165 0.53 6.66 16.47
N GLY A 166 0.65 7.49 15.42
CA GLY A 166 0.30 7.09 14.05
C GLY A 166 1.23 6.02 13.50
N HIS A 167 2.51 6.04 13.90
CA HIS A 167 3.45 4.98 13.53
C HIS A 167 3.09 3.64 14.17
N VAL A 168 2.79 3.63 15.48
CA VAL A 168 2.31 2.41 16.17
C VAL A 168 1.05 1.87 15.49
N LEU A 169 0.07 2.73 15.22
CA LEU A 169 -1.15 2.36 14.50
C LEU A 169 -0.85 1.72 13.14
N LEU A 170 0.07 2.29 12.36
CA LEU A 170 0.46 1.73 11.06
C LEU A 170 1.01 0.30 11.19
N LEU A 171 1.89 0.07 12.17
CA LEU A 171 2.45 -1.26 12.46
C LEU A 171 1.37 -2.25 12.89
N GLU A 172 0.42 -1.84 13.72
CA GLU A 172 -0.73 -2.66 14.13
C GLU A 172 -1.63 -3.02 12.93
N LEU A 173 -1.87 -2.08 12.02
CA LEU A 173 -2.67 -2.32 10.81
C LEU A 173 -1.96 -3.31 9.88
N ILE A 174 -0.66 -3.14 9.64
CA ILE A 174 0.14 -4.08 8.84
C ILE A 174 0.16 -5.45 9.52
N GLY A 175 0.46 -5.51 10.81
CA GLY A 175 0.48 -6.77 11.57
C GLY A 175 -0.84 -7.54 11.51
N SER A 176 -1.97 -6.83 11.69
CA SER A 176 -3.31 -7.43 11.57
C SER A 176 -3.58 -7.96 10.16
N HIS A 177 -3.14 -7.24 9.12
CA HIS A 177 -3.27 -7.66 7.73
C HIS A 177 -2.47 -8.93 7.45
N LEU A 178 -1.21 -9.00 7.93
CA LEU A 178 -0.35 -10.17 7.78
C LEU A 178 -0.91 -11.38 8.54
N GLN A 179 -1.40 -11.20 9.77
CA GLN A 179 -2.04 -12.25 10.57
C GLN A 179 -3.28 -12.83 9.89
N ALA A 180 -4.02 -12.03 9.12
CA ALA A 180 -5.14 -12.48 8.30
C ALA A 180 -4.70 -13.19 7.00
N GLY A 181 -3.39 -13.43 6.80
CA GLY A 181 -2.83 -14.07 5.61
C GLY A 181 -2.59 -13.12 4.44
N GLY A 182 -2.73 -11.82 4.65
CA GLY A 182 -2.41 -10.80 3.64
C GLY A 182 -0.91 -10.69 3.36
N VAL A 183 -0.56 -9.98 2.29
CA VAL A 183 0.80 -9.66 1.88
C VAL A 183 0.97 -8.13 1.89
N ALA A 184 2.10 -7.64 2.39
CA ALA A 184 2.44 -6.24 2.31
C ALA A 184 3.78 -6.01 1.61
N VAL A 185 3.87 -4.95 0.80
CA VAL A 185 5.12 -4.42 0.25
C VAL A 185 5.21 -2.95 0.66
N VAL A 186 6.24 -2.58 1.39
CA VAL A 186 6.36 -1.25 2.00
C VAL A 186 7.69 -0.63 1.62
N ALA A 187 7.67 0.47 0.86
CA ALA A 187 8.85 1.31 0.69
C ALA A 187 8.91 2.32 1.83
N THR A 188 10.00 2.32 2.58
CA THR A 188 10.19 3.25 3.71
C THR A 188 11.66 3.40 4.09
N HIS A 189 12.00 4.56 4.64
CA HIS A 189 13.31 4.83 5.24
C HIS A 189 13.41 4.37 6.71
N ARG A 190 12.28 4.08 7.36
CA ARG A 190 12.22 3.64 8.74
C ARG A 190 12.15 2.13 8.81
N ALA A 191 12.87 1.54 9.76
CA ALA A 191 12.72 0.11 10.03
C ALA A 191 11.28 -0.20 10.46
N LEU A 192 10.73 -1.28 9.92
CA LEU A 192 9.45 -1.82 10.35
C LEU A 192 9.69 -2.79 11.50
N GLU A 193 9.15 -2.49 12.67
CA GLU A 193 9.24 -3.33 13.85
C GLU A 193 8.20 -4.46 13.79
N LEU A 194 8.42 -5.40 12.85
CA LEU A 194 7.61 -6.60 12.68
C LEU A 194 8.40 -7.85 13.11
N PRO A 195 7.72 -8.95 13.48
CA PRO A 195 8.40 -10.22 13.76
C PRO A 195 9.29 -10.65 12.59
N ALA A 196 10.52 -11.11 12.88
CA ALA A 196 11.50 -11.47 11.86
C ALA A 196 10.99 -12.53 10.85
N ALA A 197 10.11 -13.44 11.28
CA ALA A 197 9.50 -14.44 10.41
C ALA A 197 8.53 -13.84 9.37
N GLN A 198 8.05 -12.62 9.60
CA GLN A 198 7.13 -11.91 8.71
C GLN A 198 7.82 -10.84 7.85
N LEU A 199 9.08 -10.49 8.14
CA LEU A 199 9.77 -9.37 7.49
C LEU A 199 10.85 -9.86 6.53
N LEU A 200 10.70 -9.49 5.27
CA LEU A 200 11.71 -9.60 4.21
C LEU A 200 12.25 -8.21 3.90
N SER A 201 13.49 -8.12 3.47
CA SER A 201 14.13 -6.83 3.13
C SER A 201 14.76 -6.87 1.74
N LEU A 202 14.53 -5.82 0.96
CA LEU A 202 15.18 -5.54 -0.32
C LEU A 202 15.78 -4.13 -0.28
N THR A 203 17.07 -4.02 -0.59
CA THR A 203 17.73 -2.71 -0.69
C THR A 203 18.02 -2.40 -2.15
N LEU A 204 17.45 -1.31 -2.66
CA LEU A 204 17.75 -0.77 -3.99
C LEU A 204 18.97 0.13 -3.93
N GLN A 205 19.83 0.02 -4.96
CA GLN A 205 21.08 0.77 -5.11
C GLN A 205 21.02 1.75 -6.28
#